data_7d9a54934dc5a34ee47a6f8b3ab927dc
#
_entry.id   7d9a54934dc5a34ee47a6f8b3ab927dc
#
_cell.length_a   1.000
_cell.length_b   1.000
_cell.length_c   1.000
_cell.angle_alpha   90.00
_cell.angle_beta   90.00
_cell.angle_gamma   90.00
#
_symmetry.space_group_name_H-M   'P 1'
#
loop_
_entity.id
_entity.type
_entity.pdbx_description
1 polymer ?
#
loop_
_entity_poly.entity_id
_entity_poly.type
_entity_poly.pdbx_seq_one_letter_code
_entity_poly.pdbx_strand_id
1 'polypeptide(L)'
;MARPLALLVLALALAAPTAAAAVRVVEPFPLERYADSGAIGLSVPGAGPTVTRASALNTLLTGKVESSLLGGAPRGTSLIELGAGPPPDTLVVLPPPGRSENDRYPIAVTPGARGVLTSDSTRIDGLVSLADIAHGRLEVVAVADPVQTLERLEKRIERNDRIRLPLTVLAGGIAYVVAVLLPGLAPRVVLLALAANLWLAGWWLVALVALAALVLPLGLACGAVLVTYLLVLGLDPEAIALSPFGPSQAGRFYGVSNLLETMLLVPAVLGPWLLGRAGVALAGLALAAVAGSRFGADGGGLLVLLAAYATLLVRTRGVAPDARRAIAIAIGALLAGIALVGIDAALGGSSHVTTALGDGPGAVLGDVADRLELSARRTFEAVGPAFAVLASLVVVGYVATRRPRRPVTDAILVALLVSILVNDTPGDVVGFGAVAAFVVRRFEDGSARGAPTHLVRLPAMRRPLTALSLLLAALALVAAGCGGDEVSATPETVVGSIPQETTTGGNADLPALDLEGDAAPGKNVFASAGCAACHTLSAANATGTVGPNLDDAKPSYELAVQRVTLGQGGMPSFKDQLEPQQIADVAQFVSSSTGG
;
A
#
# COMPACT_ATOMS: atom_id res chain seq x y z
N MET A 1 -43.22 -45.06 7.94
CA MET A 1 -42.13 -44.41 8.72
C MET A 1 -40.71 -44.69 8.16
N ALA A 2 -40.54 -44.83 6.83
CA ALA A 2 -39.23 -45.19 6.24
C ALA A 2 -38.67 -44.16 5.25
N ARG A 3 -39.30 -42.96 5.14
CA ARG A 3 -38.83 -41.89 4.20
C ARG A 3 -37.88 -40.84 4.77
N PRO A 4 -37.78 -40.53 6.08
CA PRO A 4 -36.80 -39.55 6.54
C PRO A 4 -35.36 -40.10 6.67
N LEU A 5 -35.16 -41.41 6.79
CA LEU A 5 -33.82 -42.00 6.93
C LEU A 5 -33.05 -42.07 5.61
N ALA A 6 -33.77 -42.24 4.49
CA ALA A 6 -33.18 -42.29 3.17
C ALA A 6 -32.65 -40.90 2.69
N LEU A 7 -33.30 -39.81 3.10
CA LEU A 7 -32.85 -38.45 2.81
C LEU A 7 -31.68 -38.04 3.68
N LEU A 8 -31.56 -38.54 4.91
CA LEU A 8 -30.43 -38.27 5.78
C LEU A 8 -29.15 -39.02 5.32
N VAL A 9 -29.31 -40.24 4.82
CA VAL A 9 -28.18 -41.01 4.25
C VAL A 9 -27.73 -40.46 2.91
N LEU A 10 -28.64 -39.91 2.10
CA LEU A 10 -28.28 -39.26 0.83
C LEU A 10 -27.60 -37.89 1.04
N ALA A 11 -27.96 -37.14 2.11
CA ALA A 11 -27.29 -35.89 2.47
C ALA A 11 -25.89 -36.10 3.08
N LEU A 12 -25.65 -37.24 3.75
CA LEU A 12 -24.31 -37.58 4.24
C LEU A 12 -23.39 -38.17 3.15
N ALA A 13 -23.94 -38.70 2.06
CA ALA A 13 -23.15 -39.24 0.95
C ALA A 13 -22.70 -38.18 -0.07
N LEU A 14 -23.22 -36.93 0.03
CA LEU A 14 -22.84 -35.83 -0.84
C LEU A 14 -21.81 -34.85 -0.22
N ALA A 15 -21.40 -35.10 1.01
CA ALA A 15 -20.26 -34.41 1.63
C ALA A 15 -18.98 -35.24 1.48
N ALA A 16 -18.65 -35.61 0.25
CA ALA A 16 -17.24 -35.98 -0.04
C ALA A 16 -16.38 -34.72 0.18
N PRO A 17 -15.27 -34.80 0.94
CA PRO A 17 -14.35 -33.67 1.03
C PRO A 17 -13.93 -33.33 -0.39
N THR A 18 -14.26 -32.15 -0.86
CA THR A 18 -13.67 -31.60 -2.07
C THR A 18 -12.17 -31.63 -1.86
N ALA A 19 -11.48 -32.47 -2.63
CA ALA A 19 -10.02 -32.50 -2.61
C ALA A 19 -9.55 -31.06 -2.77
N ALA A 20 -8.78 -30.57 -1.82
CA ALA A 20 -8.22 -29.22 -1.90
C ALA A 20 -7.46 -29.13 -3.23
N ALA A 21 -7.79 -28.13 -4.05
CA ALA A 21 -7.14 -27.92 -5.34
C ALA A 21 -5.63 -27.78 -5.08
N ALA A 22 -4.81 -28.55 -5.79
CA ALA A 22 -3.37 -28.49 -5.63
C ALA A 22 -2.84 -27.16 -6.16
N VAL A 23 -2.01 -26.47 -5.36
CA VAL A 23 -1.32 -25.27 -5.79
C VAL A 23 0.09 -25.64 -6.23
N ARG A 24 0.46 -25.26 -7.45
CA ARG A 24 1.80 -25.51 -8.00
C ARG A 24 2.52 -24.21 -8.29
N VAL A 25 3.72 -24.06 -7.74
CA VAL A 25 4.64 -22.98 -8.15
C VAL A 25 5.32 -23.39 -9.43
N VAL A 26 5.23 -22.57 -10.45
CA VAL A 26 5.73 -22.85 -11.80
C VAL A 26 6.62 -21.70 -12.29
N GLU A 27 7.39 -21.98 -13.35
CA GLU A 27 8.13 -20.96 -14.10
C GLU A 27 7.18 -19.93 -14.71
N PRO A 28 7.64 -18.69 -14.95
CA PRO A 28 6.87 -17.69 -15.66
C PRO A 28 6.35 -18.21 -17.01
N PHE A 29 5.07 -17.94 -17.27
CA PHE A 29 4.40 -18.39 -18.49
C PHE A 29 3.61 -17.25 -19.12
N PRO A 30 3.44 -17.24 -20.46
CA PRO A 30 2.55 -16.31 -21.12
C PRO A 30 1.09 -16.68 -20.82
N LEU A 31 0.24 -15.67 -20.57
CA LEU A 31 -1.17 -15.86 -20.17
C LEU A 31 -1.98 -16.65 -21.20
N GLU A 32 -1.66 -16.50 -22.49
CA GLU A 32 -2.32 -17.19 -23.60
C GLU A 32 -2.24 -18.71 -23.47
N ARG A 33 -1.21 -19.23 -22.81
CA ARG A 33 -0.97 -20.67 -22.67
C ARG A 33 -2.13 -21.40 -21.99
N TYR A 34 -2.83 -20.74 -21.07
CA TYR A 34 -3.90 -21.34 -20.27
C TYR A 34 -5.26 -20.68 -20.47
N ALA A 35 -5.35 -19.60 -21.22
CA ALA A 35 -6.58 -18.84 -21.43
C ALA A 35 -7.72 -19.65 -22.05
N ASP A 36 -7.38 -20.66 -22.88
CA ASP A 36 -8.37 -21.53 -23.52
C ASP A 36 -8.76 -22.76 -22.67
N SER A 37 -7.93 -23.14 -21.69
CA SER A 37 -8.11 -24.34 -20.88
C SER A 37 -8.61 -24.06 -19.46
N GLY A 38 -8.67 -22.79 -19.04
CA GLY A 38 -9.06 -22.41 -17.68
C GLY A 38 -9.24 -20.92 -17.48
N ALA A 39 -9.21 -20.49 -16.23
CA ALA A 39 -9.23 -19.09 -15.83
C ALA A 39 -7.80 -18.59 -15.57
N ILE A 40 -7.52 -17.37 -16.00
CA ILE A 40 -6.22 -16.72 -15.83
C ILE A 40 -6.35 -15.44 -15.02
N GLY A 41 -5.26 -14.96 -14.43
CA GLY A 41 -5.23 -13.75 -13.64
C GLY A 41 -3.83 -13.23 -13.40
N LEU A 42 -3.75 -12.12 -12.67
CA LEU A 42 -2.54 -11.52 -12.15
C LEU A 42 -2.55 -11.65 -10.63
N SER A 43 -1.51 -12.22 -10.04
CA SER A 43 -1.38 -12.36 -8.59
C SER A 43 -0.41 -11.33 -8.03
N VAL A 44 -0.78 -10.70 -6.91
CA VAL A 44 0.08 -9.78 -6.15
C VAL A 44 0.69 -10.56 -4.99
N PRO A 45 2.03 -10.66 -4.93
CA PRO A 45 2.72 -11.56 -4.00
C PRO A 45 2.80 -11.04 -2.56
N GLY A 46 2.68 -9.75 -2.34
CA GLY A 46 2.84 -9.18 -1.01
C GLY A 46 2.26 -7.77 -0.87
N ALA A 47 2.62 -7.09 0.22
CA ALA A 47 2.24 -5.71 0.48
C ALA A 47 3.46 -4.78 0.50
N GLY A 48 3.29 -3.56 -0.02
CA GLY A 48 4.35 -2.55 -0.14
C GLY A 48 5.09 -2.60 -1.46
N PRO A 49 6.10 -1.75 -1.65
CA PRO A 49 6.76 -1.54 -2.95
C PRO A 49 7.67 -2.70 -3.36
N THR A 50 8.17 -3.47 -2.42
CA THR A 50 9.08 -4.58 -2.69
C THR A 50 8.64 -5.85 -1.98
N VAL A 51 9.03 -6.98 -2.52
CA VAL A 51 8.71 -8.33 -2.02
C VAL A 51 9.92 -9.24 -2.15
N THR A 52 9.98 -10.28 -1.33
CA THR A 52 10.94 -11.37 -1.50
C THR A 52 10.20 -12.66 -1.89
N ARG A 53 10.89 -13.58 -2.59
CA ARG A 53 10.32 -14.89 -2.88
C ARG A 53 9.93 -15.65 -1.61
N ALA A 54 10.71 -15.48 -0.53
CA ALA A 54 10.44 -16.12 0.75
C ALA A 54 9.14 -15.56 1.40
N SER A 55 8.94 -14.22 1.40
CA SER A 55 7.71 -13.63 1.91
C SER A 55 6.49 -13.97 1.08
N ALA A 56 6.64 -14.02 -0.26
CA ALA A 56 5.57 -14.45 -1.16
C ALA A 56 5.19 -15.92 -0.93
N LEU A 57 6.17 -16.80 -0.77
CA LEU A 57 5.95 -18.21 -0.43
C LEU A 57 5.25 -18.34 0.94
N ASN A 58 5.70 -17.59 1.95
CA ASN A 58 5.06 -17.58 3.26
C ASN A 58 3.59 -17.09 3.18
N THR A 59 3.31 -16.05 2.39
CA THR A 59 1.94 -15.60 2.12
C THR A 59 1.08 -16.71 1.50
N LEU A 60 1.63 -17.42 0.50
CA LEU A 60 0.95 -18.54 -0.14
C LEU A 60 0.69 -19.70 0.83
N LEU A 61 1.61 -19.96 1.77
CA LEU A 61 1.52 -21.02 2.77
C LEU A 61 0.54 -20.71 3.90
N THR A 62 0.57 -19.49 4.39
CA THR A 62 -0.12 -19.09 5.64
C THR A 62 -1.39 -18.32 5.41
N GLY A 63 -1.60 -17.80 4.20
CA GLY A 63 -2.66 -16.84 3.89
C GLY A 63 -2.48 -15.48 4.56
N LYS A 64 -1.32 -15.21 5.18
CA LYS A 64 -1.00 -13.94 5.83
C LYS A 64 -0.02 -13.15 4.98
N VAL A 65 -0.41 -11.95 4.59
CA VAL A 65 0.47 -11.04 3.83
C VAL A 65 1.46 -10.39 4.79
N GLU A 66 2.76 -10.61 4.56
CA GLU A 66 3.82 -9.91 5.28
C GLU A 66 4.21 -8.63 4.54
N SER A 67 4.38 -7.54 5.29
CA SER A 67 4.90 -6.30 4.72
C SER A 67 6.41 -6.41 4.56
N SER A 68 6.90 -6.25 3.33
CA SER A 68 8.33 -6.30 3.01
C SER A 68 9.19 -5.23 3.70
N LEU A 69 8.55 -4.24 4.31
CA LEU A 69 9.21 -3.09 4.95
C LEU A 69 9.54 -3.34 6.43
N LEU A 70 8.91 -4.32 7.06
CA LEU A 70 9.07 -4.60 8.49
C LEU A 70 10.03 -5.75 8.82
N GLY A 71 10.62 -6.40 7.81
CA GLY A 71 11.77 -7.29 7.99
C GLY A 71 11.57 -8.45 8.97
N GLY A 72 10.39 -9.06 9.00
CA GLY A 72 10.14 -10.29 9.78
C GLY A 72 10.69 -11.51 9.06
N ALA A 73 11.61 -12.26 9.67
CA ALA A 73 11.99 -13.57 9.16
C ALA A 73 10.80 -14.54 9.31
N PRO A 74 10.51 -15.39 8.30
CA PRO A 74 9.42 -16.36 8.39
C PRO A 74 9.70 -17.34 9.53
N ARG A 75 8.81 -17.39 10.51
CA ARG A 75 8.83 -18.41 11.57
C ARG A 75 7.97 -19.58 11.12
N GLY A 76 8.63 -20.68 10.79
CA GLY A 76 7.98 -21.98 10.58
C GLY A 76 7.98 -22.44 9.13
N THR A 77 8.86 -23.40 8.83
CA THR A 77 8.84 -24.19 7.63
C THR A 77 7.76 -25.26 7.74
N SER A 78 6.57 -24.98 7.24
CA SER A 78 5.67 -26.05 6.86
C SER A 78 5.91 -26.30 5.38
N LEU A 79 6.51 -27.46 5.06
CA LEU A 79 6.66 -27.95 3.69
C LEU A 79 5.25 -28.07 3.10
N ILE A 80 4.95 -27.27 2.07
CA ILE A 80 3.88 -27.64 1.14
C ILE A 80 4.45 -28.77 0.30
N GLU A 81 3.90 -29.96 0.44
CA GLU A 81 4.05 -31.00 -0.58
C GLU A 81 3.36 -30.48 -1.85
N LEU A 82 4.18 -30.05 -2.80
CA LEU A 82 3.74 -29.77 -4.17
C LEU A 82 3.39 -31.12 -4.80
N GLY A 83 2.24 -31.69 -4.44
CA GLY A 83 1.81 -32.99 -4.91
C GLY A 83 1.30 -32.91 -6.35
N ALA A 84 1.65 -33.89 -7.17
CA ALA A 84 0.97 -34.19 -8.41
C ALA A 84 -0.41 -34.77 -8.07
N GLY A 85 -1.45 -33.92 -8.02
CA GLY A 85 -2.84 -34.33 -7.82
C GLY A 85 -3.67 -34.09 -9.08
N PRO A 86 -4.85 -34.72 -9.20
CA PRO A 86 -5.73 -34.48 -10.35
C PRO A 86 -6.27 -33.03 -10.35
N PRO A 87 -6.56 -32.50 -11.56
CA PRO A 87 -7.04 -31.10 -11.75
C PRO A 87 -8.40 -30.82 -11.07
N PRO A 88 -8.72 -29.52 -10.78
CA PRO A 88 -8.03 -28.31 -11.27
C PRO A 88 -6.81 -27.93 -10.43
N ASP A 89 -5.68 -27.69 -11.09
CA ASP A 89 -4.49 -27.17 -10.44
C ASP A 89 -4.47 -25.64 -10.51
N THR A 90 -4.04 -25.01 -9.41
CA THR A 90 -3.74 -23.59 -9.40
C THR A 90 -2.23 -23.40 -9.66
N LEU A 91 -1.89 -22.82 -10.80
CA LEU A 91 -0.53 -22.56 -11.23
C LEU A 91 -0.14 -21.13 -10.85
N VAL A 92 0.89 -20.99 -10.01
CA VAL A 92 1.31 -19.69 -9.44
C VAL A 92 2.75 -19.43 -9.82
N VAL A 93 3.04 -18.22 -10.29
CA VAL A 93 4.40 -17.71 -10.46
C VAL A 93 4.77 -16.90 -9.24
N LEU A 94 5.94 -17.16 -8.66
CA LEU A 94 6.48 -16.40 -7.54
C LEU A 94 7.54 -15.42 -8.02
N PRO A 95 7.79 -14.32 -7.27
CA PRO A 95 8.88 -13.40 -7.54
C PRO A 95 10.23 -14.13 -7.70
N PRO A 96 11.18 -13.55 -8.46
CA PRO A 96 12.53 -14.10 -8.56
C PRO A 96 13.22 -14.16 -7.18
N PRO A 97 14.28 -14.95 -7.03
CA PRO A 97 15.08 -14.98 -5.81
C PRO A 97 15.63 -13.59 -5.47
N GLY A 98 15.71 -13.29 -4.17
CA GLY A 98 16.17 -12.00 -3.67
C GLY A 98 15.00 -11.03 -3.41
N ARG A 99 15.34 -9.74 -3.29
CA ARG A 99 14.37 -8.64 -3.15
C ARG A 99 14.06 -8.08 -4.54
N SER A 100 12.80 -8.01 -4.90
CA SER A 100 12.32 -7.48 -6.18
C SER A 100 11.19 -6.46 -5.93
N GLU A 101 10.79 -5.74 -6.96
CA GLU A 101 9.56 -4.95 -6.94
C GLU A 101 8.36 -5.86 -6.69
N ASN A 102 7.32 -5.31 -6.06
CA ASN A 102 6.07 -6.03 -5.81
C ASN A 102 5.18 -5.97 -7.05
N ASP A 103 5.65 -6.62 -8.11
CA ASP A 103 4.97 -6.72 -9.38
C ASP A 103 3.81 -7.73 -9.36
N ARG A 104 3.10 -7.80 -10.45
CA ARG A 104 2.03 -8.74 -10.69
C ARG A 104 2.54 -9.92 -11.49
N TYR A 105 2.21 -11.13 -11.04
CA TYR A 105 2.69 -12.37 -11.63
C TYR A 105 1.53 -13.18 -12.20
N PRO A 106 1.71 -13.86 -13.35
CA PRO A 106 0.70 -14.73 -13.93
C PRO A 106 0.22 -15.81 -12.97
N ILE A 107 -1.09 -16.05 -12.97
CA ILE A 107 -1.74 -17.15 -12.27
C ILE A 107 -2.75 -17.81 -13.21
N ALA A 108 -2.91 -19.13 -13.13
CA ALA A 108 -3.91 -19.87 -13.87
C ALA A 108 -4.55 -20.95 -13.01
N VAL A 109 -5.85 -21.19 -13.21
CA VAL A 109 -6.59 -22.34 -12.67
C VAL A 109 -7.03 -23.18 -13.84
N THR A 110 -6.42 -24.36 -14.03
CA THR A 110 -6.63 -25.22 -15.19
C THR A 110 -6.57 -26.71 -14.84
N PRO A 111 -7.39 -27.57 -15.47
CA PRO A 111 -8.49 -27.22 -16.35
C PRO A 111 -9.69 -26.68 -15.59
N GLY A 112 -10.44 -25.77 -16.19
CA GLY A 112 -11.60 -25.15 -15.54
C GLY A 112 -12.43 -24.23 -16.44
N ALA A 113 -13.30 -23.46 -15.83
CA ALA A 113 -14.08 -22.44 -16.51
C ALA A 113 -13.17 -21.35 -17.09
N ARG A 114 -13.44 -20.94 -18.35
CA ARG A 114 -12.72 -19.84 -19.00
C ARG A 114 -13.15 -18.50 -18.41
N GLY A 115 -12.19 -17.62 -18.19
CA GLY A 115 -12.45 -16.29 -17.69
C GLY A 115 -11.22 -15.68 -17.04
N VAL A 116 -11.46 -14.63 -16.25
CA VAL A 116 -10.45 -14.02 -15.39
C VAL A 116 -10.73 -14.36 -13.93
N LEU A 117 -9.66 -14.48 -13.15
CA LEU A 117 -9.74 -14.73 -11.72
C LEU A 117 -10.03 -13.44 -10.98
N THR A 118 -10.86 -13.52 -9.95
CA THR A 118 -11.13 -12.43 -9.01
C THR A 118 -11.22 -12.96 -7.58
N SER A 119 -11.29 -12.08 -6.59
CA SER A 119 -11.48 -12.45 -5.19
C SER A 119 -12.15 -11.32 -4.40
N ASP A 120 -12.79 -11.68 -3.28
CA ASP A 120 -13.38 -10.70 -2.35
C ASP A 120 -12.36 -9.73 -1.75
N SER A 121 -11.07 -10.12 -1.69
CA SER A 121 -10.02 -9.29 -1.12
C SER A 121 -9.50 -8.23 -2.09
N THR A 122 -9.60 -8.45 -3.39
CA THR A 122 -9.18 -7.50 -4.41
C THR A 122 -10.35 -6.71 -5.00
N ARG A 123 -11.46 -7.38 -5.25
CA ARG A 123 -12.68 -6.83 -5.91
C ARG A 123 -12.37 -6.21 -7.27
N ILE A 124 -11.37 -6.74 -7.96
CA ILE A 124 -10.92 -6.33 -9.28
C ILE A 124 -10.86 -7.56 -10.16
N ASP A 125 -11.57 -7.52 -11.28
CA ASP A 125 -11.58 -8.61 -12.24
C ASP A 125 -10.20 -8.78 -12.88
N GLY A 126 -9.62 -9.95 -12.73
CA GLY A 126 -8.28 -10.24 -13.21
C GLY A 126 -7.16 -10.12 -12.17
N LEU A 127 -7.43 -9.59 -10.97
CA LEU A 127 -6.41 -9.38 -9.93
C LEU A 127 -6.75 -10.17 -8.66
N VAL A 128 -5.77 -10.88 -8.13
CA VAL A 128 -5.91 -11.67 -6.89
C VAL A 128 -4.67 -11.49 -6.00
N SER A 129 -4.82 -11.72 -4.69
CA SER A 129 -3.67 -11.79 -3.76
C SER A 129 -3.24 -13.25 -3.58
N LEU A 130 -1.95 -13.49 -3.32
CA LEU A 130 -1.48 -14.83 -2.94
C LEU A 130 -2.19 -15.36 -1.69
N ALA A 131 -2.62 -14.48 -0.78
CA ALA A 131 -3.39 -14.87 0.41
C ALA A 131 -4.76 -15.47 0.05
N ASP A 132 -5.39 -15.04 -1.04
CA ASP A 132 -6.69 -15.58 -1.49
C ASP A 132 -6.54 -17.01 -1.98
N ILE A 133 -5.42 -17.33 -2.60
CA ILE A 133 -5.09 -18.68 -3.06
C ILE A 133 -4.98 -19.62 -1.86
N ALA A 134 -4.26 -19.20 -0.83
CA ALA A 134 -4.09 -19.97 0.41
C ALA A 134 -5.44 -20.26 1.12
N HIS A 135 -6.39 -19.35 1.00
CA HIS A 135 -7.72 -19.48 1.60
C HIS A 135 -8.77 -20.11 0.67
N GLY A 136 -8.41 -20.46 -0.56
CA GLY A 136 -9.36 -21.01 -1.54
C GLY A 136 -10.47 -20.02 -1.95
N ARG A 137 -10.17 -18.72 -1.99
CA ARG A 137 -11.15 -17.64 -2.24
C ARG A 137 -11.08 -17.09 -3.67
N LEU A 138 -10.75 -17.93 -4.63
CA LEU A 138 -10.72 -17.54 -6.04
C LEU A 138 -12.08 -17.75 -6.68
N GLU A 139 -12.53 -16.75 -7.42
CA GLU A 139 -13.74 -16.79 -8.24
C GLU A 139 -13.37 -16.58 -9.71
N VAL A 140 -14.22 -17.04 -10.62
CA VAL A 140 -14.02 -16.90 -12.06
C VAL A 140 -15.10 -16.00 -12.63
N VAL A 141 -14.69 -14.93 -13.28
CA VAL A 141 -15.56 -14.04 -14.03
C VAL A 141 -15.43 -14.35 -15.52
N ALA A 142 -16.53 -14.71 -16.16
CA ALA A 142 -16.55 -14.99 -17.58
C ALA A 142 -16.39 -13.69 -18.38
N VAL A 143 -15.35 -13.61 -19.22
CA VAL A 143 -15.09 -12.49 -20.10
C VAL A 143 -14.84 -13.00 -21.53
N ALA A 144 -15.11 -12.16 -22.52
CA ALA A 144 -14.98 -12.54 -23.92
C ALA A 144 -13.52 -12.84 -24.32
N ASP A 145 -12.58 -12.02 -23.84
CA ASP A 145 -11.15 -12.15 -24.08
C ASP A 145 -10.39 -11.95 -22.76
N PRO A 146 -10.05 -13.04 -22.06
CA PRO A 146 -9.34 -12.97 -20.80
C PRO A 146 -7.96 -12.30 -20.90
N VAL A 147 -7.19 -12.62 -21.95
CA VAL A 147 -5.84 -12.08 -22.15
C VAL A 147 -5.89 -10.55 -22.32
N GLN A 148 -6.72 -10.09 -23.25
CA GLN A 148 -6.87 -8.66 -23.50
C GLN A 148 -7.40 -7.90 -22.27
N THR A 149 -8.25 -8.56 -21.46
CA THR A 149 -8.75 -7.98 -20.20
C THR A 149 -7.61 -7.75 -19.21
N LEU A 150 -6.74 -8.74 -19.01
CA LEU A 150 -5.58 -8.64 -18.13
C LEU A 150 -4.55 -7.63 -18.63
N GLU A 151 -4.25 -7.60 -19.92
CA GLU A 151 -3.36 -6.58 -20.49
C GLU A 151 -3.88 -5.15 -20.29
N ARG A 152 -5.20 -4.94 -20.45
CA ARG A 152 -5.81 -3.63 -20.20
C ARG A 152 -5.73 -3.25 -18.72
N LEU A 153 -5.95 -4.21 -17.84
CA LEU A 153 -5.84 -4.01 -16.40
C LEU A 153 -4.41 -3.60 -16.03
N GLU A 154 -3.41 -4.33 -16.48
CA GLU A 154 -2.01 -4.06 -16.19
C GLU A 154 -1.58 -2.68 -16.72
N LYS A 155 -1.84 -2.38 -17.99
CA LYS A 155 -1.58 -1.07 -18.59
C LYS A 155 -2.28 0.08 -17.84
N ARG A 156 -3.46 -0.19 -17.24
CA ARG A 156 -4.20 0.81 -16.44
C ARG A 156 -3.52 1.06 -15.09
N ILE A 157 -3.12 -0.01 -14.39
CA ILE A 157 -2.41 0.10 -13.10
C ILE A 157 -1.10 0.84 -13.30
N GLU A 158 -0.25 0.43 -14.25
CA GLU A 158 1.01 1.09 -14.56
C GLU A 158 0.85 2.58 -14.94
N ARG A 159 -0.18 2.89 -15.73
CA ARG A 159 -0.46 4.28 -16.07
C ARG A 159 -0.84 5.09 -14.84
N ASN A 160 -1.67 4.54 -13.95
CA ASN A 160 -2.08 5.22 -12.71
C ASN A 160 -0.88 5.49 -11.81
N ASP A 161 0.02 4.53 -11.66
CA ASP A 161 1.24 4.68 -10.86
C ASP A 161 2.11 5.83 -11.41
N ARG A 162 2.28 5.90 -12.73
CA ARG A 162 3.03 7.00 -13.38
C ARG A 162 2.38 8.38 -13.25
N ILE A 163 1.05 8.48 -13.36
CA ILE A 163 0.36 9.79 -13.36
C ILE A 163 -0.09 10.24 -11.97
N ARG A 164 -0.12 9.37 -10.97
CA ARG A 164 -0.62 9.65 -9.61
C ARG A 164 0.07 10.86 -8.99
N LEU A 165 1.41 10.82 -8.89
CA LEU A 165 2.18 11.90 -8.31
C LEU A 165 2.05 13.22 -9.10
N PRO A 166 2.25 13.27 -10.44
CA PRO A 166 2.02 14.48 -11.22
C PRO A 166 0.63 15.08 -11.06
N LEU A 167 -0.42 14.25 -11.07
CA LEU A 167 -1.79 14.74 -10.90
C LEU A 167 -2.06 15.26 -9.48
N THR A 168 -1.54 14.60 -8.45
CA THR A 168 -1.66 15.05 -7.06
C THR A 168 -0.98 16.40 -6.86
N VAL A 169 0.22 16.55 -7.38
CA VAL A 169 1.00 17.78 -7.36
C VAL A 169 0.29 18.90 -8.13
N LEU A 170 -0.23 18.62 -9.31
CA LEU A 170 -0.98 19.58 -10.11
C LEU A 170 -2.25 20.04 -9.39
N ALA A 171 -3.06 19.10 -8.90
CA ALA A 171 -4.31 19.40 -8.18
C ALA A 171 -4.03 20.21 -6.91
N GLY A 172 -3.04 19.80 -6.11
CA GLY A 172 -2.61 20.50 -4.91
C GLY A 172 -2.06 21.90 -5.21
N GLY A 173 -1.22 22.02 -6.23
CA GLY A 173 -0.63 23.29 -6.68
C GLY A 173 -1.70 24.29 -7.15
N ILE A 174 -2.63 23.84 -7.98
CA ILE A 174 -3.76 24.68 -8.42
C ILE A 174 -4.61 25.10 -7.21
N ALA A 175 -4.96 24.16 -6.32
CA ALA A 175 -5.76 24.46 -5.13
C ALA A 175 -5.04 25.48 -4.21
N TYR A 176 -3.72 25.36 -4.04
CA TYR A 176 -2.89 26.28 -3.27
C TYR A 176 -2.87 27.68 -3.91
N VAL A 177 -2.59 27.78 -5.21
CA VAL A 177 -2.57 29.06 -5.93
C VAL A 177 -3.95 29.74 -5.86
N VAL A 178 -5.02 28.99 -6.10
CA VAL A 178 -6.39 29.53 -6.00
C VAL A 178 -6.71 29.94 -4.55
N ALA A 179 -6.24 29.21 -3.54
CA ALA A 179 -6.42 29.61 -2.14
C ALA A 179 -5.71 30.95 -1.81
N VAL A 180 -4.60 31.25 -2.45
CA VAL A 180 -3.91 32.55 -2.31
C VAL A 180 -4.67 33.66 -3.03
N LEU A 181 -5.05 33.43 -4.27
CA LEU A 181 -5.63 34.47 -5.17
C LEU A 181 -7.14 34.64 -4.99
N LEU A 182 -7.87 33.53 -4.89
CA LEU A 182 -9.33 33.44 -4.90
C LEU A 182 -9.85 32.53 -3.77
N PRO A 183 -9.62 32.86 -2.49
CA PRO A 183 -9.87 31.96 -1.36
C PRO A 183 -11.32 31.43 -1.30
N GLY A 184 -12.31 32.16 -1.78
CA GLY A 184 -13.70 31.69 -1.85
C GLY A 184 -13.94 30.55 -2.84
N LEU A 185 -13.06 30.38 -3.85
CA LEU A 185 -13.16 29.33 -4.86
C LEU A 185 -12.25 28.13 -4.54
N ALA A 186 -11.29 28.26 -3.66
CA ALA A 186 -10.29 27.23 -3.42
C ALA A 186 -10.86 25.85 -3.04
N PRO A 187 -11.88 25.72 -2.16
CA PRO A 187 -12.49 24.42 -1.89
C PRO A 187 -13.11 23.79 -3.14
N ARG A 188 -13.64 24.58 -4.09
CA ARG A 188 -14.22 24.06 -5.31
C ARG A 188 -13.18 23.40 -6.23
N VAL A 189 -11.92 23.86 -6.18
CA VAL A 189 -10.82 23.22 -6.92
C VAL A 189 -10.59 21.79 -6.42
N VAL A 190 -10.63 21.57 -5.11
CA VAL A 190 -10.53 20.22 -4.54
C VAL A 190 -11.73 19.36 -4.97
N LEU A 191 -12.95 19.92 -4.96
CA LEU A 191 -14.14 19.20 -5.44
C LEU A 191 -14.04 18.84 -6.93
N LEU A 192 -13.46 19.71 -7.75
CA LEU A 192 -13.23 19.44 -9.19
C LEU A 192 -12.17 18.35 -9.40
N ALA A 193 -11.11 18.32 -8.59
CA ALA A 193 -10.12 17.24 -8.63
C ALA A 193 -10.75 15.89 -8.23
N LEU A 194 -11.60 15.90 -7.20
CA LEU A 194 -12.39 14.71 -6.80
C LEU A 194 -13.38 14.30 -7.92
N ALA A 195 -14.04 15.25 -8.58
CA ALA A 195 -14.90 14.95 -9.73
C ALA A 195 -14.11 14.31 -10.88
N ALA A 196 -12.94 14.86 -11.21
CA ALA A 196 -12.09 14.33 -12.27
C ALA A 196 -11.63 12.89 -11.97
N ASN A 197 -11.41 12.52 -10.70
CA ASN A 197 -11.05 11.17 -10.31
C ASN A 197 -12.13 10.11 -10.58
N LEU A 198 -13.38 10.51 -10.82
CA LEU A 198 -14.51 9.63 -11.15
C LEU A 198 -14.58 9.23 -12.64
N TRP A 199 -13.57 9.57 -13.44
CA TRP A 199 -13.61 9.41 -14.90
C TRP A 199 -13.83 7.94 -15.35
N LEU A 200 -13.41 6.96 -14.56
CA LEU A 200 -13.64 5.54 -14.85
C LEU A 200 -15.08 5.10 -14.63
N ALA A 201 -15.80 5.71 -13.69
CA ALA A 201 -17.24 5.49 -13.50
C ALA A 201 -18.09 6.14 -14.62
N GLY A 202 -17.51 7.05 -15.39
CA GLY A 202 -18.12 7.64 -16.59
C GLY A 202 -17.90 9.15 -16.70
N TRP A 203 -17.56 9.61 -17.90
CA TRP A 203 -17.33 11.03 -18.17
C TRP A 203 -18.55 11.92 -17.90
N TRP A 204 -19.77 11.39 -18.09
CA TRP A 204 -21.01 12.09 -17.77
C TRP A 204 -21.14 12.35 -16.27
N LEU A 205 -20.68 11.43 -15.43
CA LEU A 205 -20.67 11.57 -13.97
C LEU A 205 -19.67 12.66 -13.55
N VAL A 206 -18.48 12.67 -14.17
CA VAL A 206 -17.50 13.75 -14.00
C VAL A 206 -18.13 15.11 -14.33
N ALA A 207 -18.80 15.22 -15.47
CA ALA A 207 -19.44 16.47 -15.89
C ALA A 207 -20.54 16.91 -14.91
N LEU A 208 -21.38 15.97 -14.45
CA LEU A 208 -22.45 16.25 -13.48
C LEU A 208 -21.90 16.74 -12.15
N VAL A 209 -20.88 16.03 -11.59
CA VAL A 209 -20.28 16.39 -10.31
C VAL A 209 -19.48 17.69 -10.40
N ALA A 210 -18.76 17.91 -11.51
CA ALA A 210 -18.06 19.17 -11.76
C ALA A 210 -19.05 20.36 -11.89
N LEU A 211 -20.16 20.18 -12.59
CA LEU A 211 -21.21 21.18 -12.66
C LEU A 211 -21.81 21.49 -11.28
N ALA A 212 -22.11 20.43 -10.50
CA ALA A 212 -22.56 20.58 -9.12
C ALA A 212 -21.53 21.34 -8.26
N ALA A 213 -20.24 21.03 -8.41
CA ALA A 213 -19.16 21.71 -7.68
C ALA A 213 -19.05 23.20 -8.07
N LEU A 214 -19.40 23.59 -9.28
CA LEU A 214 -19.33 24.97 -9.76
C LEU A 214 -20.60 25.79 -9.42
N VAL A 215 -21.79 25.18 -9.60
CA VAL A 215 -23.06 25.91 -9.58
C VAL A 215 -23.74 25.89 -8.21
N LEU A 216 -23.69 24.75 -7.48
CA LEU A 216 -24.40 24.63 -6.22
C LEU A 216 -23.75 25.47 -5.11
N PRO A 217 -24.52 25.89 -4.07
CA PRO A 217 -23.96 26.36 -2.82
C PRO A 217 -22.92 25.35 -2.30
N LEU A 218 -21.78 25.85 -1.78
CA LEU A 218 -20.61 25.01 -1.48
C LEU A 218 -20.93 23.81 -0.57
N GLY A 219 -21.79 23.98 0.43
CA GLY A 219 -22.20 22.88 1.31
C GLY A 219 -22.94 21.76 0.55
N LEU A 220 -23.81 22.11 -0.39
CA LEU A 220 -24.52 21.15 -1.25
C LEU A 220 -23.56 20.53 -2.29
N ALA A 221 -22.60 21.28 -2.80
CA ALA A 221 -21.57 20.77 -3.68
C ALA A 221 -20.70 19.70 -2.98
N CYS A 222 -20.30 19.94 -1.71
CA CYS A 222 -19.64 18.96 -0.87
C CYS A 222 -20.50 17.69 -0.70
N GLY A 223 -21.80 17.87 -0.47
CA GLY A 223 -22.76 16.78 -0.37
C GLY A 223 -22.85 15.95 -1.65
N ALA A 224 -22.94 16.61 -2.80
CA ALA A 224 -23.02 15.95 -4.11
C ALA A 224 -21.78 15.07 -4.36
N VAL A 225 -20.58 15.58 -4.06
CA VAL A 225 -19.33 14.79 -4.17
C VAL A 225 -19.37 13.56 -3.27
N LEU A 226 -19.68 13.73 -1.97
CA LEU A 226 -19.69 12.61 -1.01
C LEU A 226 -20.74 11.55 -1.35
N VAL A 227 -21.95 11.95 -1.74
CA VAL A 227 -23.00 11.01 -2.18
C VAL A 227 -22.55 10.26 -3.42
N THR A 228 -21.92 10.94 -4.40
CA THR A 228 -21.41 10.27 -5.59
C THR A 228 -20.32 9.26 -5.27
N TYR A 229 -19.35 9.61 -4.41
CA TYR A 229 -18.33 8.65 -3.98
C TYR A 229 -18.94 7.44 -3.27
N LEU A 230 -19.92 7.65 -2.38
CA LEU A 230 -20.63 6.56 -1.71
C LEU A 230 -21.33 5.63 -2.72
N LEU A 231 -22.01 6.21 -3.71
CA LEU A 231 -22.70 5.44 -4.76
C LEU A 231 -21.72 4.67 -5.64
N VAL A 232 -20.63 5.30 -6.08
CA VAL A 232 -19.62 4.63 -6.93
C VAL A 232 -18.90 3.54 -6.15
N LEU A 233 -18.48 3.78 -4.91
CA LEU A 233 -17.88 2.75 -4.06
C LEU A 233 -18.80 1.55 -3.80
N GLY A 234 -20.14 1.78 -3.81
CA GLY A 234 -21.12 0.72 -3.61
C GLY A 234 -21.54 -0.03 -4.87
N LEU A 235 -21.50 0.64 -6.04
CA LEU A 235 -22.03 0.09 -7.30
C LEU A 235 -20.92 -0.32 -8.28
N ASP A 236 -19.78 0.36 -8.24
CA ASP A 236 -18.63 0.14 -9.13
C ASP A 236 -17.33 0.46 -8.37
N PRO A 237 -16.98 -0.36 -7.36
CA PRO A 237 -15.77 -0.14 -6.54
C PRO A 237 -14.48 -0.16 -7.35
N GLU A 238 -14.45 -0.89 -8.47
CA GLU A 238 -13.30 -0.98 -9.36
C GLU A 238 -12.96 0.39 -9.99
N ALA A 239 -13.97 1.20 -10.31
CA ALA A 239 -13.75 2.53 -10.87
C ALA A 239 -12.97 3.46 -9.93
N ILE A 240 -13.14 3.32 -8.61
CA ILE A 240 -12.35 4.05 -7.62
C ILE A 240 -11.01 3.36 -7.40
N ALA A 241 -11.00 2.02 -7.29
CA ALA A 241 -9.80 1.23 -7.07
C ALA A 241 -8.73 1.46 -8.14
N LEU A 242 -9.13 1.55 -9.40
CA LEU A 242 -8.26 1.78 -10.55
C LEU A 242 -8.19 3.26 -10.99
N SER A 243 -8.62 4.19 -10.14
CA SER A 243 -8.47 5.62 -10.40
C SER A 243 -7.09 6.15 -9.97
N PRO A 244 -6.62 7.30 -10.49
CA PRO A 244 -5.31 7.86 -10.11
C PRO A 244 -5.13 8.12 -8.62
N PHE A 245 -6.20 8.50 -7.91
CA PHE A 245 -6.16 8.71 -6.46
C PHE A 245 -6.64 7.48 -5.66
N GLY A 246 -6.89 6.36 -6.33
CA GLY A 246 -7.24 5.08 -5.72
C GLY A 246 -6.07 4.42 -4.98
N PRO A 247 -6.27 3.20 -4.45
CA PRO A 247 -5.21 2.37 -3.87
C PRO A 247 -4.08 2.05 -4.86
N SER A 248 -2.90 1.75 -4.34
CA SER A 248 -1.70 1.49 -5.15
C SER A 248 -1.66 0.12 -5.83
N GLN A 249 -2.62 -0.75 -5.57
CA GLN A 249 -2.67 -2.15 -6.04
C GLN A 249 -1.46 -3.02 -5.59
N ALA A 250 -0.73 -2.55 -4.58
CA ALA A 250 0.42 -3.25 -4.00
C ALA A 250 0.15 -3.62 -2.53
N GLY A 251 -0.97 -4.32 -2.28
CA GLY A 251 -1.40 -4.78 -0.94
C GLY A 251 -2.70 -4.15 -0.44
N ARG A 252 -3.14 -3.03 -0.97
CA ARG A 252 -4.49 -2.48 -0.82
C ARG A 252 -5.12 -2.37 -2.21
N PHE A 253 -6.23 -3.04 -2.43
CA PHE A 253 -6.79 -3.24 -3.76
C PHE A 253 -8.08 -2.46 -4.00
N TYR A 254 -8.89 -2.19 -2.99
CA TYR A 254 -10.17 -1.50 -3.10
C TYR A 254 -10.36 -0.44 -2.01
N GLY A 255 -11.43 0.32 -2.12
CA GLY A 255 -11.83 1.33 -1.15
C GLY A 255 -11.12 2.67 -1.33
N VAL A 256 -11.03 3.43 -0.24
CA VAL A 256 -10.45 4.77 -0.22
C VAL A 256 -8.98 4.71 0.17
N SER A 257 -8.07 5.23 -0.67
CA SER A 257 -6.65 5.36 -0.34
C SER A 257 -6.41 6.48 0.67
N ASN A 258 -5.26 6.49 1.35
CA ASN A 258 -4.90 7.58 2.27
C ASN A 258 -4.87 8.97 1.58
N LEU A 259 -4.45 9.01 0.30
CA LEU A 259 -4.50 10.23 -0.51
C LEU A 259 -5.94 10.67 -0.75
N LEU A 260 -6.80 9.76 -1.21
CA LEU A 260 -8.21 10.06 -1.49
C LEU A 260 -8.96 10.42 -0.20
N GLU A 261 -8.69 9.74 0.93
CA GLU A 261 -9.20 10.10 2.25
C GLU A 261 -8.85 11.55 2.61
N THR A 262 -7.57 11.91 2.45
CA THR A 262 -7.08 13.26 2.74
C THR A 262 -7.75 14.32 1.84
N MET A 263 -8.00 14.01 0.57
CA MET A 263 -8.74 14.89 -0.33
C MET A 263 -10.22 15.02 0.09
N LEU A 264 -10.84 13.92 0.50
CA LEU A 264 -12.22 13.87 0.97
C LEU A 264 -12.43 14.59 2.30
N LEU A 265 -11.39 14.86 3.11
CA LEU A 265 -11.50 15.68 4.32
C LEU A 265 -12.11 17.04 4.05
N VAL A 266 -11.81 17.66 2.89
CA VAL A 266 -12.37 18.99 2.56
C VAL A 266 -13.89 18.93 2.48
N PRO A 267 -14.53 18.12 1.60
CA PRO A 267 -16.00 18.04 1.58
C PRO A 267 -16.59 17.40 2.83
N ALA A 268 -15.90 16.45 3.47
CA ALA A 268 -16.40 15.74 4.65
C ALA A 268 -16.47 16.61 5.91
N VAL A 269 -15.61 17.62 6.06
CA VAL A 269 -15.61 18.49 7.25
C VAL A 269 -16.27 19.83 6.95
N LEU A 270 -15.96 20.43 5.78
CA LEU A 270 -16.51 21.73 5.39
C LEU A 270 -18.00 21.65 5.05
N GLY A 271 -18.44 20.59 4.36
CA GLY A 271 -19.84 20.41 3.98
C GLY A 271 -20.79 20.36 5.18
N PRO A 272 -20.57 19.46 6.16
CA PRO A 272 -21.37 19.42 7.38
C PRO A 272 -21.39 20.75 8.14
N TRP A 273 -20.27 21.46 8.23
CA TRP A 273 -20.21 22.76 8.88
C TRP A 273 -21.08 23.81 8.16
N LEU A 274 -21.03 23.86 6.84
CA LEU A 274 -21.81 24.82 6.03
C LEU A 274 -23.32 24.52 6.04
N LEU A 275 -23.71 23.24 6.16
CA LEU A 275 -25.12 22.82 6.17
C LEU A 275 -25.75 22.83 7.58
N GLY A 276 -24.98 23.07 8.64
CA GLY A 276 -25.47 23.16 10.00
C GLY A 276 -26.18 21.87 10.45
N ARG A 277 -27.49 21.94 10.81
CA ARG A 277 -28.22 20.75 11.27
C ARG A 277 -28.34 19.65 10.20
N ALA A 278 -28.52 20.01 8.95
CA ALA A 278 -28.54 19.02 7.84
C ALA A 278 -27.16 18.40 7.62
N GLY A 279 -26.10 19.06 8.05
CA GLY A 279 -24.73 18.55 7.98
C GLY A 279 -24.48 17.28 8.79
N VAL A 280 -25.30 17.00 9.82
CA VAL A 280 -25.18 15.75 10.61
C VAL A 280 -25.41 14.51 9.72
N ALA A 281 -26.42 14.57 8.84
CA ALA A 281 -26.67 13.49 7.88
C ALA A 281 -25.50 13.36 6.89
N LEU A 282 -24.95 14.49 6.42
CA LEU A 282 -23.80 14.47 5.52
C LEU A 282 -22.53 13.91 6.20
N ALA A 283 -22.32 14.20 7.49
CA ALA A 283 -21.23 13.61 8.26
C ALA A 283 -21.39 12.08 8.37
N GLY A 284 -22.61 11.59 8.58
CA GLY A 284 -22.92 10.16 8.57
C GLY A 284 -22.63 9.50 7.20
N LEU A 285 -23.01 10.16 6.11
CA LEU A 285 -22.69 9.69 4.75
C LEU A 285 -21.17 9.67 4.48
N ALA A 286 -20.43 10.67 4.94
CA ALA A 286 -18.97 10.69 4.80
C ALA A 286 -18.31 9.56 5.59
N LEU A 287 -18.77 9.28 6.82
CA LEU A 287 -18.31 8.12 7.60
C LEU A 287 -18.62 6.80 6.87
N ALA A 288 -19.82 6.64 6.32
CA ALA A 288 -20.17 5.46 5.55
C ALA A 288 -19.29 5.31 4.29
N ALA A 289 -19.06 6.40 3.55
CA ALA A 289 -18.27 6.37 2.32
C ALA A 289 -16.80 6.03 2.57
N VAL A 290 -16.21 6.51 3.68
CA VAL A 290 -14.78 6.30 3.98
C VAL A 290 -14.58 5.00 4.76
N ALA A 291 -15.37 4.76 5.80
CA ALA A 291 -15.11 3.70 6.78
C ALA A 291 -15.93 2.41 6.57
N GLY A 292 -17.05 2.47 5.87
CA GLY A 292 -17.90 1.29 5.66
C GLY A 292 -17.16 0.16 4.96
N SER A 293 -17.19 -1.05 5.51
CA SER A 293 -16.47 -2.24 5.00
C SER A 293 -16.80 -2.59 3.55
N ARG A 294 -18.02 -2.28 3.12
CA ARG A 294 -18.49 -2.47 1.73
C ARG A 294 -18.12 -1.31 0.80
N PHE A 295 -17.69 -0.18 1.33
CA PHE A 295 -17.40 1.05 0.59
C PHE A 295 -15.91 1.38 0.64
N GLY A 296 -15.53 2.38 1.47
CA GLY A 296 -14.15 2.84 1.58
C GLY A 296 -13.21 1.86 2.29
N ALA A 297 -13.75 1.05 3.20
CA ALA A 297 -13.04 0.06 4.00
C ALA A 297 -11.78 0.63 4.71
N ASP A 298 -11.84 1.92 5.09
CA ASP A 298 -10.72 2.64 5.71
C ASP A 298 -10.95 2.82 7.21
N GLY A 299 -10.42 1.88 8.01
CA GLY A 299 -10.48 1.97 9.46
C GLY A 299 -9.72 3.15 10.05
N GLY A 300 -8.62 3.56 9.42
CA GLY A 300 -7.87 4.77 9.77
C GLY A 300 -8.70 6.03 9.53
N GLY A 301 -9.32 6.12 8.35
CA GLY A 301 -10.21 7.22 7.97
C GLY A 301 -11.43 7.38 8.87
N LEU A 302 -11.93 6.29 9.47
CA LEU A 302 -12.96 6.37 10.51
C LEU A 302 -12.49 7.22 11.70
N LEU A 303 -11.32 6.91 12.24
CA LEU A 303 -10.75 7.62 13.39
C LEU A 303 -10.47 9.08 13.06
N VAL A 304 -9.97 9.32 11.86
CA VAL A 304 -9.67 10.66 11.33
C VAL A 304 -10.94 11.53 11.27
N LEU A 305 -12.01 11.01 10.68
CA LEU A 305 -13.29 11.74 10.58
C LEU A 305 -13.96 11.93 11.94
N LEU A 306 -13.94 10.93 12.81
CA LEU A 306 -14.49 11.05 14.17
C LEU A 306 -13.75 12.13 14.97
N ALA A 307 -12.42 12.20 14.87
CA ALA A 307 -11.62 13.25 15.52
C ALA A 307 -11.94 14.65 14.95
N ALA A 308 -12.12 14.75 13.62
CA ALA A 308 -12.53 15.97 12.96
C ALA A 308 -13.91 16.45 13.47
N TYR A 309 -14.90 15.56 13.50
CA TYR A 309 -16.26 15.91 13.92
C TYR A 309 -16.36 16.24 15.42
N ALA A 310 -15.65 15.49 16.27
CA ALA A 310 -15.56 15.80 17.69
C ALA A 310 -14.93 17.19 17.91
N THR A 311 -13.87 17.52 17.17
CA THR A 311 -13.24 18.85 17.20
C THR A 311 -14.22 19.92 16.74
N LEU A 312 -14.90 19.71 15.62
CA LEU A 312 -15.88 20.65 15.09
C LEU A 312 -17.01 20.89 16.09
N LEU A 313 -17.53 19.85 16.74
CA LEU A 313 -18.56 19.94 17.78
C LEU A 313 -18.08 20.76 18.98
N VAL A 314 -16.86 20.54 19.48
CA VAL A 314 -16.26 21.30 20.57
C VAL A 314 -16.11 22.79 20.18
N ARG A 315 -15.64 23.05 18.95
CA ARG A 315 -15.46 24.40 18.42
C ARG A 315 -16.77 25.16 18.23
N THR A 316 -17.83 24.50 17.78
CA THR A 316 -19.17 25.11 17.63
C THR A 316 -19.78 25.50 18.97
N ARG A 317 -19.34 24.87 20.07
CA ARG A 317 -19.70 25.27 21.45
C ARG A 317 -18.82 26.38 22.03
N GLY A 318 -17.99 27.03 21.22
CA GLY A 318 -17.12 28.13 21.63
C GLY A 318 -15.87 27.75 22.41
N VAL A 319 -15.57 26.44 22.51
CA VAL A 319 -14.42 25.93 23.23
C VAL A 319 -13.23 25.78 22.28
N ALA A 320 -12.10 26.42 22.59
CA ALA A 320 -10.87 26.20 21.82
C ALA A 320 -10.18 24.89 22.25
N PRO A 321 -9.75 24.02 21.32
CA PRO A 321 -8.96 22.85 21.67
C PRO A 321 -7.61 23.28 22.23
N ASP A 322 -7.28 22.79 23.42
CA ASP A 322 -5.93 22.75 23.98
C ASP A 322 -5.34 21.33 23.83
N ALA A 323 -4.07 21.14 24.20
CA ALA A 323 -3.41 19.85 24.08
C ALA A 323 -4.15 18.72 24.81
N ARG A 324 -4.68 18.98 26.02
CA ARG A 324 -5.42 17.97 26.80
C ARG A 324 -6.73 17.58 26.09
N ARG A 325 -7.46 18.57 25.56
CA ARG A 325 -8.71 18.31 24.82
C ARG A 325 -8.43 17.63 23.49
N ALA A 326 -7.35 18.00 22.78
CA ALA A 326 -6.95 17.31 21.56
C ALA A 326 -6.65 15.83 21.83
N ILE A 327 -5.93 15.52 22.90
CA ILE A 327 -5.69 14.14 23.34
C ILE A 327 -7.00 13.43 23.72
N ALA A 328 -7.87 14.08 24.50
CA ALA A 328 -9.17 13.51 24.90
C ALA A 328 -10.07 13.23 23.67
N ILE A 329 -10.06 14.12 22.67
CA ILE A 329 -10.77 13.91 21.39
C ILE A 329 -10.18 12.72 20.63
N ALA A 330 -8.84 12.61 20.55
CA ALA A 330 -8.18 11.49 19.89
C ALA A 330 -8.51 10.16 20.58
N ILE A 331 -8.44 10.10 21.92
CA ILE A 331 -8.82 8.91 22.68
C ILE A 331 -10.31 8.60 22.50
N GLY A 332 -11.19 9.59 22.58
CA GLY A 332 -12.64 9.41 22.37
C GLY A 332 -12.96 8.91 20.96
N ALA A 333 -12.28 9.42 19.94
CA ALA A 333 -12.40 8.96 18.55
C ALA A 333 -11.92 7.51 18.40
N LEU A 334 -10.80 7.16 19.04
CA LEU A 334 -10.27 5.79 19.05
C LEU A 334 -11.28 4.82 19.68
N LEU A 335 -11.81 5.14 20.87
CA LEU A 335 -12.79 4.29 21.55
C LEU A 335 -14.10 4.17 20.74
N ALA A 336 -14.58 5.25 20.16
CA ALA A 336 -15.75 5.23 19.28
C ALA A 336 -15.48 4.42 18.00
N GLY A 337 -14.29 4.53 17.42
CA GLY A 337 -13.85 3.73 16.28
C GLY A 337 -13.86 2.24 16.60
N ILE A 338 -13.27 1.82 17.72
CA ILE A 338 -13.26 0.43 18.19
C ILE A 338 -14.70 -0.07 18.38
N ALA A 339 -15.58 0.72 18.97
CA ALA A 339 -16.98 0.35 19.17
C ALA A 339 -17.72 0.16 17.82
N LEU A 340 -17.51 1.06 16.85
CA LEU A 340 -18.13 0.98 15.52
C LEU A 340 -17.61 -0.23 14.73
N VAL A 341 -16.31 -0.51 14.80
CA VAL A 341 -15.72 -1.71 14.17
C VAL A 341 -16.27 -2.98 14.82
N GLY A 342 -16.45 -2.98 16.16
CA GLY A 342 -17.08 -4.09 16.87
C GLY A 342 -18.53 -4.32 16.43
N ILE A 343 -19.28 -3.26 16.18
CA ILE A 343 -20.66 -3.33 15.65
C ILE A 343 -20.65 -3.87 14.20
N ASP A 344 -19.76 -3.37 13.34
CA ASP A 344 -19.62 -3.85 11.96
C ASP A 344 -19.27 -5.35 11.92
N ALA A 345 -18.37 -5.80 12.78
CA ALA A 345 -18.04 -7.23 12.94
C ALA A 345 -19.24 -8.06 13.40
N ALA A 346 -20.02 -7.56 14.36
CA ALA A 346 -21.23 -8.23 14.84
C ALA A 346 -22.33 -8.33 13.76
N LEU A 347 -22.31 -7.44 12.78
CA LEU A 347 -23.19 -7.45 11.61
C LEU A 347 -22.63 -8.26 10.41
N GLY A 348 -21.53 -8.99 10.62
CA GLY A 348 -20.93 -9.86 9.60
C GLY A 348 -19.91 -9.15 8.68
N GLY A 349 -19.49 -7.93 9.01
CA GLY A 349 -18.40 -7.25 8.32
C GLY A 349 -17.05 -7.87 8.69
N SER A 350 -16.21 -8.17 7.69
CA SER A 350 -14.82 -8.60 7.90
C SER A 350 -13.88 -7.49 7.44
N SER A 351 -13.06 -6.97 8.36
CA SER A 351 -12.03 -5.98 8.05
C SER A 351 -10.71 -6.35 8.72
N HIS A 352 -9.59 -5.85 8.20
CA HIS A 352 -8.28 -6.02 8.85
C HIS A 352 -8.26 -5.52 10.30
N VAL A 353 -9.11 -4.52 10.62
CA VAL A 353 -9.24 -3.96 11.99
C VAL A 353 -9.94 -4.95 12.92
N THR A 354 -10.93 -5.73 12.43
CA THR A 354 -11.59 -6.75 13.25
C THR A 354 -10.63 -7.89 13.60
N THR A 355 -9.72 -8.24 12.70
CA THR A 355 -8.69 -9.26 12.95
C THR A 355 -7.67 -8.76 13.98
N ALA A 356 -7.18 -7.52 13.84
CA ALA A 356 -6.22 -6.92 14.78
C ALA A 356 -6.79 -6.74 16.21
N LEU A 357 -8.09 -6.44 16.35
CA LEU A 357 -8.76 -6.36 17.65
C LEU A 357 -8.89 -7.74 18.33
N GLY A 358 -8.99 -8.82 17.54
CA GLY A 358 -9.03 -10.20 18.06
C GLY A 358 -7.74 -10.63 18.76
N ASP A 359 -6.59 -10.03 18.40
CA ASP A 359 -5.26 -10.35 18.96
C ASP A 359 -4.95 -9.56 20.25
N GLY A 360 -5.85 -8.70 20.72
CA GLY A 360 -5.80 -7.99 21.99
C GLY A 360 -5.15 -6.59 21.93
N PRO A 361 -5.24 -5.79 23.04
CA PRO A 361 -4.79 -4.39 23.07
C PRO A 361 -3.30 -4.18 22.80
N GLY A 362 -2.45 -5.18 23.11
CA GLY A 362 -1.00 -5.12 22.86
C GLY A 362 -0.67 -5.14 21.38
N ALA A 363 -1.44 -5.87 20.57
CA ALA A 363 -1.28 -5.94 19.14
C ALA A 363 -1.56 -4.57 18.46
N VAL A 364 -2.58 -3.86 18.92
CA VAL A 364 -2.93 -2.51 18.42
C VAL A 364 -1.81 -1.50 18.66
N LEU A 365 -1.17 -1.54 19.85
CA LEU A 365 -0.03 -0.66 20.14
C LEU A 365 1.21 -1.02 19.31
N GLY A 366 1.44 -2.31 19.08
CA GLY A 366 2.46 -2.81 18.16
C GLY A 366 2.23 -2.30 16.75
N ASP A 367 1.03 -2.44 16.22
CA ASP A 367 0.64 -1.96 14.89
C ASP A 367 0.88 -0.44 14.71
N VAL A 368 0.60 0.37 15.74
CA VAL A 368 0.86 1.83 15.68
C VAL A 368 2.36 2.10 15.64
N ALA A 369 3.16 1.41 16.45
CA ALA A 369 4.61 1.57 16.46
C ALA A 369 5.22 1.16 15.10
N ASP A 370 4.80 0.04 14.55
CA ASP A 370 5.24 -0.47 13.24
C ASP A 370 4.87 0.49 12.11
N ARG A 371 3.67 1.08 12.14
CA ARG A 371 3.23 2.10 11.17
C ARG A 371 4.06 3.38 11.25
N LEU A 372 4.39 3.84 12.46
CA LEU A 372 5.23 5.02 12.64
C LEU A 372 6.67 4.76 12.15
N GLU A 373 7.23 3.58 12.42
CA GLU A 373 8.54 3.17 11.90
C GLU A 373 8.52 3.11 10.37
N LEU A 374 7.49 2.48 9.78
CA LEU A 374 7.30 2.41 8.35
C LEU A 374 7.16 3.80 7.71
N SER A 375 6.39 4.68 8.34
CA SER A 375 6.21 6.07 7.91
C SER A 375 7.53 6.84 7.93
N ALA A 376 8.34 6.66 8.98
CA ALA A 376 9.65 7.28 9.10
C ALA A 376 10.60 6.74 8.01
N ARG A 377 10.68 5.44 7.82
CA ARG A 377 11.51 4.82 6.78
C ARG A 377 11.14 5.34 5.39
N ARG A 378 9.87 5.31 5.01
CA ARG A 378 9.37 5.83 3.71
C ARG A 378 9.67 7.31 3.52
N THR A 379 9.61 8.11 4.59
CA THR A 379 9.90 9.54 4.52
C THR A 379 11.39 9.81 4.23
N PHE A 380 12.29 9.05 4.87
CA PHE A 380 13.72 9.31 4.81
C PHE A 380 14.50 8.38 3.86
N GLU A 381 13.81 7.49 3.13
CA GLU A 381 14.40 6.60 2.13
C GLU A 381 14.98 7.37 0.93
N ALA A 382 14.37 8.52 0.59
CA ALA A 382 14.86 9.39 -0.47
C ALA A 382 14.72 10.88 -0.10
N VAL A 383 15.59 11.72 -0.67
CA VAL A 383 15.64 13.18 -0.40
C VAL A 383 14.33 13.88 -0.82
N GLY A 384 13.74 13.47 -1.94
CA GLY A 384 12.51 14.06 -2.47
C GLY A 384 11.32 13.93 -1.52
N PRO A 385 10.92 12.72 -1.09
CA PRO A 385 9.86 12.50 -0.10
C PRO A 385 10.13 13.23 1.22
N ALA A 386 11.36 13.17 1.75
CA ALA A 386 11.71 13.86 2.98
C ALA A 386 11.49 15.37 2.88
N PHE A 387 11.96 15.98 1.79
CA PHE A 387 11.76 17.41 1.53
C PHE A 387 10.28 17.78 1.39
N ALA A 388 9.50 16.98 0.65
CA ALA A 388 8.06 17.20 0.47
C ALA A 388 7.29 17.15 1.80
N VAL A 389 7.58 16.15 2.64
CA VAL A 389 6.97 16.02 3.98
C VAL A 389 7.36 17.18 4.87
N LEU A 390 8.65 17.55 4.95
CA LEU A 390 9.12 18.66 5.76
C LEU A 390 8.53 20.00 5.32
N ALA A 391 8.49 20.28 4.02
CA ALA A 391 7.88 21.50 3.46
C ALA A 391 6.38 21.56 3.80
N SER A 392 5.68 20.43 3.71
CA SER A 392 4.26 20.33 4.04
C SER A 392 4.01 20.52 5.54
N LEU A 393 4.87 20.00 6.42
CA LEU A 393 4.82 20.24 7.86
C LEU A 393 5.00 21.73 8.21
N VAL A 394 5.86 22.46 7.47
CA VAL A 394 6.00 23.92 7.62
C VAL A 394 4.68 24.62 7.29
N VAL A 395 3.97 24.20 6.22
CA VAL A 395 2.66 24.77 5.88
C VAL A 395 1.62 24.45 6.96
N VAL A 396 1.56 23.21 7.45
CA VAL A 396 0.68 22.81 8.56
C VAL A 396 0.99 23.62 9.80
N GLY A 397 2.25 23.78 10.19
CA GLY A 397 2.69 24.62 11.31
C GLY A 397 2.30 26.08 11.14
N TYR A 398 2.47 26.63 9.94
CA TYR A 398 2.01 27.99 9.62
C TYR A 398 0.50 28.14 9.83
N VAL A 399 -0.31 27.19 9.33
CA VAL A 399 -1.77 27.20 9.50
C VAL A 399 -2.15 27.06 10.97
N ALA A 400 -1.50 26.15 11.69
CA ALA A 400 -1.75 25.88 13.11
C ALA A 400 -1.43 27.04 14.04
N THR A 401 -0.46 27.88 13.70
CA THR A 401 -0.06 29.04 14.51
C THR A 401 -0.90 30.30 14.26
N ARG A 402 -1.68 30.33 13.16
CA ARG A 402 -2.47 31.51 12.79
C ARG A 402 -3.65 31.80 13.72
N ARG A 403 -3.84 33.08 14.00
CA ARG A 403 -4.97 33.60 14.76
C ARG A 403 -5.85 34.52 13.89
N PRO A 404 -7.16 34.66 14.16
CA PRO A 404 -7.94 33.88 15.15
C PRO A 404 -8.07 32.38 14.72
N ARG A 405 -8.29 31.50 15.69
CA ARG A 405 -8.59 30.09 15.44
C ARG A 405 -9.90 29.93 14.68
N ARG A 406 -9.91 29.01 13.72
CA ARG A 406 -11.06 28.75 12.85
C ARG A 406 -11.57 27.31 13.07
N PRO A 407 -12.90 27.10 13.19
CA PRO A 407 -13.44 25.80 13.60
C PRO A 407 -13.15 24.67 12.61
N VAL A 408 -13.35 24.90 11.31
CA VAL A 408 -13.11 23.85 10.30
C VAL A 408 -11.61 23.59 10.11
N THR A 409 -10.81 24.67 10.13
CA THR A 409 -9.34 24.53 10.09
C THR A 409 -8.81 23.72 11.27
N ASP A 410 -9.29 23.99 12.50
CA ASP A 410 -8.89 23.25 13.69
C ASP A 410 -9.30 21.77 13.58
N ALA A 411 -10.49 21.48 13.04
CA ALA A 411 -10.96 20.12 12.81
C ALA A 411 -10.07 19.37 11.81
N ILE A 412 -9.67 20.00 10.70
CA ILE A 412 -8.76 19.40 9.72
C ILE A 412 -7.36 19.19 10.33
N LEU A 413 -6.83 20.13 11.11
CA LEU A 413 -5.53 19.97 11.76
C LEU A 413 -5.50 18.79 12.74
N VAL A 414 -6.58 18.59 13.52
CA VAL A 414 -6.70 17.43 14.41
C VAL A 414 -6.88 16.15 13.61
N ALA A 415 -7.66 16.16 12.53
CA ALA A 415 -7.79 15.05 11.61
C ALA A 415 -6.43 14.61 11.04
N LEU A 416 -5.63 15.57 10.56
CA LEU A 416 -4.28 15.29 10.04
C LEU A 416 -3.34 14.72 11.10
N LEU A 417 -3.42 15.22 12.34
CA LEU A 417 -2.64 14.66 13.45
C LEU A 417 -2.99 13.19 13.69
N VAL A 418 -4.27 12.84 13.70
CA VAL A 418 -4.72 11.45 13.85
C VAL A 418 -4.32 10.64 12.62
N SER A 419 -4.48 11.18 11.41
CA SER A 419 -4.13 10.50 10.16
C SER A 419 -2.63 10.13 10.09
N ILE A 420 -1.72 10.99 10.58
CA ILE A 420 -0.28 10.68 10.68
C ILE A 420 -0.02 9.49 11.61
N LEU A 421 -0.84 9.31 12.67
CA LEU A 421 -0.67 8.24 13.64
C LEU A 421 -1.24 6.90 13.18
N VAL A 422 -2.26 6.92 12.32
CA VAL A 422 -2.97 5.69 11.90
C VAL A 422 -2.67 5.25 10.47
N ASN A 423 -2.11 6.13 9.64
CA ASN A 423 -1.80 5.85 8.24
C ASN A 423 -0.28 5.70 8.03
N ASP A 424 0.10 4.90 7.05
CA ASP A 424 1.48 4.50 6.75
C ASP A 424 2.09 5.22 5.52
N THR A 425 1.40 6.22 4.96
CA THR A 425 1.86 7.00 3.80
C THR A 425 1.96 8.49 4.14
N PRO A 426 2.99 8.92 4.88
CA PRO A 426 3.11 10.30 5.35
C PRO A 426 3.16 11.32 4.22
N GLY A 427 3.72 10.98 3.06
CA GLY A 427 3.75 11.85 1.87
C GLY A 427 2.34 12.21 1.38
N ASP A 428 1.46 11.22 1.29
CA ASP A 428 0.07 11.42 0.87
C ASP A 428 -0.72 12.24 1.90
N VAL A 429 -0.60 11.86 3.18
CA VAL A 429 -1.34 12.47 4.29
C VAL A 429 -0.89 13.90 4.55
N VAL A 430 0.41 14.12 4.76
CA VAL A 430 0.93 15.45 5.10
C VAL A 430 0.99 16.34 3.87
N GLY A 431 1.32 15.78 2.69
CA GLY A 431 1.42 16.51 1.43
C GLY A 431 0.10 17.18 1.05
N PHE A 432 -0.92 16.39 0.74
CA PHE A 432 -2.22 16.95 0.38
C PHE A 432 -2.97 17.52 1.60
N GLY A 433 -2.72 17.00 2.80
CA GLY A 433 -3.28 17.51 4.05
C GLY A 433 -2.88 18.96 4.33
N ALA A 434 -1.64 19.33 4.03
CA ALA A 434 -1.19 20.73 4.10
C ALA A 434 -1.98 21.63 3.14
N VAL A 435 -2.24 21.17 1.92
CA VAL A 435 -3.09 21.87 0.94
C VAL A 435 -4.51 22.00 1.48
N ALA A 436 -5.12 20.92 1.98
CA ALA A 436 -6.48 20.92 2.54
C ALA A 436 -6.61 21.91 3.70
N ALA A 437 -5.67 21.87 4.67
CA ALA A 437 -5.64 22.80 5.80
C ALA A 437 -5.48 24.26 5.34
N PHE A 438 -4.60 24.51 4.38
CA PHE A 438 -4.37 25.85 3.84
C PHE A 438 -5.57 26.38 3.07
N VAL A 439 -6.16 25.57 2.19
CA VAL A 439 -7.36 25.90 1.39
C VAL A 439 -8.51 26.28 2.31
N VAL A 440 -8.80 25.44 3.30
CA VAL A 440 -9.91 25.70 4.24
C VAL A 440 -9.62 26.92 5.11
N ARG A 441 -8.39 27.06 5.58
CA ARG A 441 -7.99 28.26 6.35
C ARG A 441 -8.22 29.55 5.56
N ARG A 442 -7.78 29.58 4.31
CA ARG A 442 -7.94 30.76 3.45
C ARG A 442 -9.41 31.05 3.14
N PHE A 443 -10.21 30.00 2.94
CA PHE A 443 -11.65 30.11 2.76
C PHE A 443 -12.35 30.72 4.00
N GLU A 444 -12.09 30.20 5.19
CA GLU A 444 -12.68 30.72 6.45
C GLU A 444 -12.25 32.16 6.73
N ASP A 445 -10.99 32.53 6.44
CA ASP A 445 -10.51 33.90 6.61
C ASP A 445 -11.15 34.89 5.62
N GLY A 446 -11.41 34.42 4.38
CA GLY A 446 -12.11 35.20 3.35
C GLY A 446 -13.57 35.46 3.74
N SER A 447 -14.27 34.42 4.15
CA SER A 447 -15.68 34.49 4.56
C SER A 447 -15.90 35.40 5.77
N ALA A 448 -14.97 35.38 6.74
CA ALA A 448 -15.07 36.22 7.95
C ALA A 448 -14.84 37.72 7.71
N ARG A 449 -14.26 38.10 6.57
CA ARG A 449 -14.02 39.53 6.21
C ARG A 449 -15.17 40.17 5.44
N GLY A 450 -16.28 39.43 5.22
CA GLY A 450 -17.43 39.94 4.47
C GLY A 450 -17.12 40.24 3.00
N ALA A 451 -16.04 39.70 2.46
CA ALA A 451 -15.71 39.87 1.05
C ALA A 451 -16.76 39.17 0.19
N PRO A 452 -17.36 39.84 -0.79
CA PRO A 452 -18.25 39.19 -1.73
C PRO A 452 -17.47 38.06 -2.44
N THR A 453 -18.06 36.88 -2.48
CA THR A 453 -17.44 35.63 -2.93
C THR A 453 -17.04 35.65 -4.41
N HIS A 454 -17.28 36.74 -5.15
CA HIS A 454 -17.16 36.83 -6.59
C HIS A 454 -16.18 37.87 -7.16
N LEU A 455 -15.63 38.78 -6.33
CA LEU A 455 -14.69 39.80 -6.85
C LEU A 455 -13.52 40.00 -5.88
N VAL A 456 -12.36 39.51 -6.30
CA VAL A 456 -11.11 39.66 -5.56
C VAL A 456 -10.35 40.88 -6.05
N ARG A 457 -10.19 41.88 -5.18
CA ARG A 457 -9.06 42.81 -5.31
C ARG A 457 -7.79 42.02 -5.01
N LEU A 458 -6.86 41.92 -5.96
CA LEU A 458 -5.53 41.36 -5.76
C LEU A 458 -4.93 41.99 -4.49
N PRO A 459 -4.66 41.23 -3.43
CA PRO A 459 -3.97 41.79 -2.29
C PRO A 459 -2.57 42.16 -2.75
N ALA A 460 -2.15 43.41 -2.51
CA ALA A 460 -0.79 43.84 -2.77
C ALA A 460 0.16 42.83 -2.12
N MET A 461 1.03 42.21 -2.92
CA MET A 461 2.05 41.25 -2.48
C MET A 461 3.05 41.97 -1.56
N ARG A 462 2.71 42.14 -0.30
CA ARG A 462 3.53 42.85 0.68
C ARG A 462 4.00 41.96 1.84
N ARG A 463 4.15 40.65 1.65
CA ARG A 463 4.73 39.82 2.74
C ARG A 463 5.71 38.81 2.17
N PRO A 464 6.99 38.86 2.57
CA PRO A 464 8.02 37.91 2.12
C PRO A 464 7.68 36.46 2.47
N LEU A 465 6.83 36.21 3.49
CA LEU A 465 6.37 34.89 3.89
C LEU A 465 5.42 34.23 2.89
N THR A 466 4.58 35.00 2.17
CA THR A 466 3.72 34.45 1.10
C THR A 466 4.52 34.14 -0.16
N ALA A 467 5.54 34.92 -0.47
CA ALA A 467 6.48 34.63 -1.55
C ALA A 467 7.36 33.41 -1.21
N LEU A 468 7.79 33.29 0.05
CA LEU A 468 8.57 32.15 0.53
C LEU A 468 7.73 30.86 0.54
N SER A 469 6.46 30.90 0.97
CA SER A 469 5.59 29.71 0.92
C SER A 469 5.21 29.33 -0.51
N LEU A 470 5.07 30.27 -1.43
CA LEU A 470 4.90 29.99 -2.87
C LEU A 470 6.20 29.40 -3.48
N LEU A 471 7.34 29.92 -3.08
CA LEU A 471 8.64 29.41 -3.52
C LEU A 471 8.91 28.01 -2.95
N LEU A 472 8.62 27.78 -1.68
CA LEU A 472 8.75 26.46 -1.04
C LEU A 472 7.74 25.43 -1.61
N ALA A 473 6.51 25.84 -1.91
CA ALA A 473 5.53 25.00 -2.59
C ALA A 473 5.97 24.67 -4.03
N ALA A 474 6.48 25.67 -4.77
CA ALA A 474 7.03 25.46 -6.12
C ALA A 474 8.29 24.58 -6.11
N LEU A 475 9.18 24.75 -5.12
CA LEU A 475 10.36 23.91 -4.92
C LEU A 475 9.98 22.49 -4.48
N ALA A 476 8.98 22.32 -3.63
CA ALA A 476 8.43 21.01 -3.28
C ALA A 476 7.81 20.31 -4.49
N LEU A 477 7.14 21.06 -5.37
CA LEU A 477 6.59 20.58 -6.64
C LEU A 477 7.71 20.10 -7.59
N VAL A 478 8.79 20.87 -7.70
CA VAL A 478 9.95 20.51 -8.54
C VAL A 478 10.72 19.33 -7.94
N ALA A 479 10.93 19.30 -6.62
CA ALA A 479 11.65 18.21 -5.95
C ALA A 479 10.85 16.88 -5.97
N ALA A 480 9.51 16.94 -5.88
CA ALA A 480 8.66 15.76 -6.03
C ALA A 480 8.63 15.22 -7.47
N GLY A 481 8.92 16.08 -8.47
CA GLY A 481 9.05 15.67 -9.88
C GLY A 481 10.42 15.08 -10.25
N CYS A 482 11.42 15.14 -9.37
CA CYS A 482 12.78 14.64 -9.63
C CYS A 482 13.09 13.30 -8.93
N GLY A 483 12.10 12.58 -8.43
CA GLY A 483 12.26 11.31 -7.70
C GLY A 483 11.92 10.09 -8.53
N GLY A 484 12.62 9.86 -9.60
CA GLY A 484 12.58 8.64 -10.38
C GLY A 484 13.87 8.53 -11.15
N ASP A 485 14.94 8.03 -10.53
CA ASP A 485 16.03 7.44 -11.29
C ASP A 485 15.47 6.15 -11.92
N GLU A 486 14.83 6.31 -13.09
CA GLU A 486 14.80 5.24 -14.07
C GLU A 486 16.25 5.00 -14.48
N VAL A 487 16.88 4.02 -13.86
CA VAL A 487 17.99 3.34 -14.51
C VAL A 487 17.36 2.55 -15.66
N SER A 488 17.20 3.22 -16.79
CA SER A 488 16.98 2.55 -18.07
C SER A 488 18.22 1.68 -18.30
N ALA A 489 18.13 0.42 -17.91
CA ALA A 489 19.01 -0.59 -18.44
C ALA A 489 18.72 -0.64 -19.95
N THR A 490 19.56 0.01 -20.75
CA THR A 490 19.62 -0.24 -22.19
C THR A 490 19.86 -1.73 -22.37
N PRO A 491 18.98 -2.46 -23.10
CA PRO A 491 19.24 -3.84 -23.40
C PRO A 491 20.48 -3.91 -24.32
N GLU A 492 21.61 -4.31 -23.75
CA GLU A 492 22.73 -4.77 -24.56
C GLU A 492 22.31 -6.07 -25.22
N THR A 493 22.23 -6.08 -26.54
CA THR A 493 21.89 -7.24 -27.33
C THR A 493 23.02 -8.25 -27.19
N VAL A 494 22.86 -9.21 -26.29
CA VAL A 494 23.75 -10.38 -26.22
C VAL A 494 23.34 -11.33 -27.33
N VAL A 495 24.09 -11.30 -28.44
CA VAL A 495 24.02 -12.32 -29.47
C VAL A 495 24.86 -13.51 -28.99
N GLY A 496 24.20 -14.54 -28.46
CA GLY A 496 24.80 -15.81 -28.10
C GLY A 496 23.72 -16.86 -27.92
N SER A 497 23.85 -17.99 -28.59
CA SER A 497 22.96 -19.14 -28.47
C SER A 497 23.07 -19.74 -27.07
N ILE A 498 21.93 -19.81 -26.36
CA ILE A 498 21.81 -20.53 -25.09
C ILE A 498 21.91 -22.04 -25.36
N PRO A 499 22.84 -22.77 -24.76
CA PRO A 499 22.80 -24.21 -24.75
C PRO A 499 21.60 -24.71 -23.97
N GLN A 500 20.83 -25.59 -24.54
CA GLN A 500 19.69 -26.25 -23.94
C GLN A 500 20.22 -27.35 -23.00
N GLU A 501 20.19 -27.14 -21.69
CA GLU A 501 20.53 -28.18 -20.73
C GLU A 501 19.32 -29.03 -20.39
N THR A 502 19.50 -30.32 -20.62
CA THR A 502 18.61 -31.39 -20.20
C THR A 502 18.66 -31.58 -18.70
N THR A 503 17.48 -31.55 -18.06
CA THR A 503 17.26 -31.84 -16.64
C THR A 503 17.73 -33.25 -16.26
N THR A 504 18.74 -33.31 -15.41
CA THR A 504 18.95 -34.46 -14.51
C THR A 504 19.33 -33.88 -13.15
N GLY A 505 18.54 -34.18 -12.10
CA GLY A 505 18.72 -33.61 -10.79
C GLY A 505 20.01 -33.99 -10.09
N GLY A 506 20.63 -33.02 -9.45
CA GLY A 506 21.82 -33.13 -8.64
C GLY A 506 22.38 -31.73 -8.42
N ASN A 507 22.98 -31.42 -7.28
CA ASN A 507 23.59 -30.16 -6.82
C ASN A 507 24.60 -29.51 -7.79
N ALA A 508 24.33 -29.49 -9.10
CA ALA A 508 25.25 -29.04 -10.14
C ALA A 508 25.71 -27.58 -10.02
N ASP A 509 24.91 -26.73 -9.35
CA ASP A 509 25.25 -25.31 -9.15
C ASP A 509 26.06 -25.02 -7.89
N LEU A 510 26.22 -25.97 -6.97
CA LEU A 510 26.93 -25.82 -5.70
C LEU A 510 27.87 -27.00 -5.44
N PRO A 511 28.90 -27.21 -6.26
CA PRO A 511 29.78 -28.37 -6.15
C PRO A 511 30.55 -28.43 -4.82
N ALA A 512 30.67 -27.31 -4.08
CA ALA A 512 31.29 -27.25 -2.76
C ALA A 512 30.42 -27.85 -1.64
N LEU A 513 29.12 -28.10 -1.85
CA LEU A 513 28.25 -28.70 -0.83
C LEU A 513 28.58 -30.18 -0.58
N ASP A 514 29.06 -30.87 -1.58
CA ASP A 514 29.41 -32.30 -1.49
C ASP A 514 30.87 -32.53 -1.01
N LEU A 515 31.57 -31.41 -0.69
CA LEU A 515 32.97 -31.46 -0.23
C LEU A 515 33.02 -31.22 1.30
N GLU A 516 33.97 -31.91 1.93
CA GLU A 516 34.31 -31.64 3.33
C GLU A 516 35.33 -30.50 3.38
N GLY A 517 34.94 -29.37 4.03
CA GLY A 517 35.80 -28.20 4.15
C GLY A 517 36.73 -28.27 5.37
N ASP A 518 37.92 -27.64 5.27
CA ASP A 518 38.86 -27.50 6.36
C ASP A 518 38.96 -26.05 6.82
N ALA A 519 38.68 -25.80 8.09
CA ALA A 519 38.67 -24.44 8.66
C ALA A 519 40.07 -23.77 8.67
N ALA A 520 41.17 -24.54 8.71
CA ALA A 520 42.51 -23.97 8.77
C ALA A 520 42.94 -23.31 7.40
N PRO A 521 42.85 -23.97 6.24
CA PRO A 521 42.98 -23.28 4.96
C PRO A 521 41.85 -22.29 4.71
N GLY A 522 40.63 -22.54 5.19
CA GLY A 522 39.49 -21.63 5.05
C GLY A 522 39.74 -20.24 5.66
N LYS A 523 40.44 -20.15 6.80
CA LYS A 523 40.89 -18.88 7.36
C LYS A 523 41.77 -18.07 6.41
N ASN A 524 42.67 -18.75 5.70
CA ASN A 524 43.55 -18.10 4.71
C ASN A 524 42.76 -17.62 3.49
N VAL A 525 41.78 -18.41 3.04
CA VAL A 525 40.86 -18.05 1.95
C VAL A 525 40.04 -16.82 2.37
N PHE A 526 39.51 -16.78 3.59
CA PHE A 526 38.75 -15.63 4.11
C PHE A 526 39.57 -14.32 4.03
N ALA A 527 40.86 -14.39 4.39
CA ALA A 527 41.75 -13.25 4.34
C ALA A 527 42.14 -12.86 2.89
N SER A 528 42.50 -13.85 2.05
CA SER A 528 43.01 -13.59 0.69
C SER A 528 41.92 -13.23 -0.31
N ALA A 529 40.69 -13.73 -0.14
CA ALA A 529 39.56 -13.42 -1.00
C ALA A 529 38.85 -12.09 -0.63
N GLY A 530 39.37 -11.37 0.39
CA GLY A 530 38.88 -10.05 0.76
C GLY A 530 37.58 -10.03 1.58
N CYS A 531 37.14 -11.15 2.15
CA CYS A 531 35.91 -11.25 2.94
C CYS A 531 35.91 -10.30 4.15
N ALA A 532 37.08 -10.09 4.78
CA ALA A 532 37.31 -9.20 5.90
C ALA A 532 37.01 -7.70 5.61
N ALA A 533 37.02 -7.30 4.34
CA ALA A 533 36.70 -5.91 3.95
C ALA A 533 35.21 -5.58 4.16
N CYS A 534 34.35 -6.60 4.06
CA CYS A 534 32.91 -6.43 4.15
C CYS A 534 32.31 -6.99 5.43
N HIS A 535 32.84 -8.08 5.98
CA HIS A 535 32.26 -8.80 7.12
C HIS A 535 33.04 -8.61 8.41
N THR A 536 32.31 -8.53 9.53
CA THR A 536 32.87 -8.69 10.87
C THR A 536 32.91 -10.20 11.19
N LEU A 537 34.07 -10.67 11.65
CA LEU A 537 34.29 -12.03 12.18
C LEU A 537 35.47 -12.03 13.15
N SER A 538 35.20 -12.24 14.43
CA SER A 538 36.21 -12.16 15.49
C SER A 538 37.34 -13.18 15.29
N ALA A 539 37.05 -14.41 14.86
CA ALA A 539 38.02 -15.46 14.59
C ALA A 539 39.04 -15.11 13.48
N ALA A 540 38.68 -14.16 12.60
CA ALA A 540 39.55 -13.64 11.53
C ALA A 540 40.14 -12.26 11.86
N ASN A 541 39.85 -11.64 13.01
CA ASN A 541 40.11 -10.24 13.35
C ASN A 541 39.55 -9.28 12.29
N ALA A 542 38.44 -9.64 11.66
CA ALA A 542 37.76 -8.86 10.63
C ALA A 542 36.75 -7.90 11.25
N THR A 543 36.74 -6.65 10.80
CA THR A 543 35.89 -5.57 11.32
C THR A 543 35.08 -4.87 10.24
N GLY A 544 34.90 -5.49 9.07
CA GLY A 544 34.10 -4.93 7.98
C GLY A 544 32.62 -4.80 8.35
N THR A 545 31.99 -3.70 7.98
CA THR A 545 30.59 -3.37 8.34
C THR A 545 29.67 -3.22 7.12
N VAL A 546 30.13 -3.58 5.94
CA VAL A 546 29.33 -3.52 4.69
C VAL A 546 28.42 -4.72 4.56
N GLY A 547 28.89 -5.90 4.95
CA GLY A 547 28.14 -7.15 5.01
C GLY A 547 27.65 -7.44 6.45
N PRO A 548 26.87 -8.53 6.63
CA PRO A 548 26.45 -8.98 7.94
C PRO A 548 27.62 -9.26 8.87
N ASN A 549 27.44 -8.97 10.18
CA ASN A 549 28.33 -9.45 11.22
C ASN A 549 28.15 -10.98 11.34
N LEU A 550 29.19 -11.75 11.00
CA LEU A 550 29.11 -13.21 10.96
C LEU A 550 29.07 -13.83 12.36
N ASP A 551 29.65 -13.17 13.38
CA ASP A 551 29.58 -13.62 14.77
C ASP A 551 28.12 -13.62 15.28
N ASP A 552 27.29 -12.67 14.80
CA ASP A 552 25.87 -12.57 15.15
C ASP A 552 24.99 -13.44 14.24
N ALA A 553 25.30 -13.46 12.95
CA ALA A 553 24.50 -14.15 11.94
C ALA A 553 24.60 -15.67 11.99
N LYS A 554 25.76 -16.21 12.47
CA LYS A 554 26.04 -17.65 12.67
C LYS A 554 25.58 -18.53 11.50
N PRO A 555 26.07 -18.29 10.28
CA PRO A 555 25.60 -19.04 9.11
C PRO A 555 26.00 -20.51 9.19
N SER A 556 25.06 -21.40 8.78
CA SER A 556 25.40 -22.82 8.61
C SER A 556 26.40 -23.00 7.45
N TYR A 557 27.04 -24.17 7.41
CA TYR A 557 27.96 -24.53 6.32
C TYR A 557 27.30 -24.39 4.95
N GLU A 558 26.09 -24.94 4.78
CA GLU A 558 25.36 -24.91 3.51
C GLU A 558 25.03 -23.47 3.09
N LEU A 559 24.63 -22.65 4.04
CA LEU A 559 24.35 -21.24 3.77
C LEU A 559 25.60 -20.49 3.36
N ALA A 560 26.72 -20.75 4.04
CA ALA A 560 28.00 -20.14 3.70
C ALA A 560 28.48 -20.56 2.32
N VAL A 561 28.42 -21.85 1.96
CA VAL A 561 28.71 -22.36 0.60
C VAL A 561 27.85 -21.65 -0.42
N GLN A 562 26.55 -21.59 -0.19
CA GLN A 562 25.62 -20.95 -1.14
C GLN A 562 25.96 -19.47 -1.35
N ARG A 563 26.24 -18.72 -0.27
CA ARG A 563 26.52 -17.27 -0.36
C ARG A 563 27.85 -16.98 -1.02
N VAL A 564 28.88 -17.77 -0.74
CA VAL A 564 30.19 -17.62 -1.37
C VAL A 564 30.12 -18.00 -2.85
N THR A 565 29.43 -19.09 -3.18
CA THR A 565 29.30 -19.54 -4.57
C THR A 565 28.50 -18.57 -5.44
N LEU A 566 27.29 -18.18 -4.97
CA LEU A 566 26.34 -17.45 -5.81
C LEU A 566 26.36 -15.94 -5.58
N GLY A 567 26.93 -15.47 -4.46
CA GLY A 567 26.79 -14.08 -4.02
C GLY A 567 25.38 -13.78 -3.49
N GLN A 568 25.19 -12.59 -2.96
CA GLN A 568 23.85 -12.04 -2.65
C GLN A 568 23.89 -10.54 -2.39
N GLY A 569 23.04 -9.76 -3.06
CA GLY A 569 22.98 -8.31 -2.90
C GLY A 569 24.32 -7.67 -3.25
N GLY A 570 24.97 -7.00 -2.26
CA GLY A 570 26.30 -6.41 -2.43
C GLY A 570 27.47 -7.40 -2.36
N MET A 571 27.23 -8.66 -2.01
CA MET A 571 28.26 -9.71 -1.97
C MET A 571 28.44 -10.32 -3.35
N PRO A 572 29.64 -10.25 -3.96
CA PRO A 572 29.89 -10.84 -5.27
C PRO A 572 29.88 -12.37 -5.21
N SER A 573 29.63 -13.02 -6.37
CA SER A 573 29.85 -14.44 -6.56
C SER A 573 31.35 -14.74 -6.64
N PHE A 574 31.79 -15.81 -5.97
CA PHE A 574 33.19 -16.25 -5.97
C PHE A 574 33.39 -17.58 -6.76
N LYS A 575 32.34 -18.12 -7.41
CA LYS A 575 32.40 -19.39 -8.14
C LYS A 575 33.45 -19.44 -9.27
N ASP A 576 33.74 -18.25 -9.84
CA ASP A 576 34.74 -18.11 -10.91
C ASP A 576 36.09 -17.60 -10.38
N GLN A 577 36.23 -17.37 -9.07
CA GLN A 577 37.44 -16.85 -8.43
C GLN A 577 38.07 -17.83 -7.44
N LEU A 578 37.27 -18.72 -6.87
CA LEU A 578 37.67 -19.73 -5.90
C LEU A 578 37.33 -21.13 -6.44
N GLU A 579 38.25 -22.07 -6.25
CA GLU A 579 37.98 -23.49 -6.51
C GLU A 579 36.90 -24.01 -5.53
N PRO A 580 36.12 -25.04 -5.93
CA PRO A 580 35.09 -25.62 -5.06
C PRO A 580 35.58 -26.01 -3.67
N GLN A 581 36.80 -26.56 -3.56
CA GLN A 581 37.41 -26.90 -2.28
C GLN A 581 37.67 -25.65 -1.42
N GLN A 582 38.12 -24.56 -2.02
CA GLN A 582 38.35 -23.28 -1.30
C GLN A 582 37.04 -22.67 -0.79
N ILE A 583 35.95 -22.84 -1.55
CA ILE A 583 34.61 -22.44 -1.12
C ILE A 583 34.14 -23.28 0.07
N ALA A 584 34.37 -24.61 0.03
CA ALA A 584 34.08 -25.51 1.13
C ALA A 584 34.88 -25.12 2.38
N ASP A 585 36.19 -24.89 2.21
CA ASP A 585 37.09 -24.53 3.33
C ASP A 585 36.69 -23.22 4.01
N VAL A 586 36.41 -22.15 3.24
CA VAL A 586 35.99 -20.86 3.82
C VAL A 586 34.61 -20.96 4.48
N ALA A 587 33.70 -21.75 3.92
CA ALA A 587 32.40 -22.00 4.52
C ALA A 587 32.54 -22.75 5.85
N GLN A 588 33.41 -23.77 5.91
CA GLN A 588 33.72 -24.51 7.13
C GLN A 588 34.38 -23.61 8.19
N PHE A 589 35.30 -22.74 7.79
CA PHE A 589 35.91 -21.78 8.71
C PHE A 589 34.87 -20.84 9.32
N VAL A 590 33.98 -20.27 8.52
CA VAL A 590 32.96 -19.33 8.99
C VAL A 590 31.97 -20.04 9.92
N SER A 591 31.37 -21.17 9.50
CA SER A 591 30.37 -21.88 10.31
C SER A 591 30.95 -22.39 11.62
N SER A 592 32.11 -23.04 11.59
CA SER A 592 32.74 -23.57 12.81
C SER A 592 33.19 -22.46 13.77
N SER A 593 33.62 -21.30 13.26
CA SER A 593 34.06 -20.16 14.08
C SER A 593 32.91 -19.45 14.79
N THR A 594 31.70 -19.56 14.26
CA THR A 594 30.52 -18.87 14.78
C THR A 594 29.55 -19.79 15.53
N GLY A 595 29.76 -21.11 15.47
CA GLY A 595 28.89 -22.12 16.07
C GLY A 595 27.56 -22.28 15.32
N GLY A 596 27.59 -22.08 13.99
CA GLY A 596 26.49 -22.26 13.06
C GLY A 596 26.43 -23.68 12.49
#